data_2b2d07bfe5af4adb9d900be19560d739
#
_entry.id   2b2d07bfe5af4adb9d900be19560d739
#
_cell.length_a   1.000
_cell.length_b   1.000
_cell.length_c   1.000
_cell.angle_alpha   90.00
_cell.angle_beta   90.00
_cell.angle_gamma   90.00
#
_symmetry.space_group_name_H-M   'P 1'
#
loop_
_entity.id
_entity.type
_entity.pdbx_description
1 polymer ?
#
loop_
_entity_poly.entity_id
_entity_poly.type
_entity_poly.pdbx_seq_one_letter_code
_entity_poly.pdbx_strand_id
1 'polypeptide(L)'
;QRSYYKTEYPVFAMYNYGDEILVIEKDSDSNYYMETLNWTMPSKITMSQDNAKVKVGESFQLSTTVDSEMDYLYSWTSDNASVASVTDKGELFGNKEGTATISAQLANGVRAECKVTVQKVKTSSLEGEVTLKGQASKNISANDYSTWSSVVKSYLTENDDKTLTRVESTSEGVLIEVYSANGKKLLSNKTIKNELGIFGGYFAGENNNYLVFGKENKKQDDKAEVVRVVKYSKEWEKVSDCKIYGSNTTVPFEAGSLRMIELDGKLYVYTCHEMYADSDGINHQANMLFTIDENTMKVTDSMYDVLNLQEGYVSHSFNQFIKTDGTYIYRVDHSESSNITSNGQYLSTNGITLTRYNKDDASTAVGTCIPVKFDIRDGNYTGASIGGFELGSGKCLITYAQDISENTKCR
;
A
#
# COMPACT_ATOMS: atom_id res chain seq x y z
N GLN A 1 16.38 -34.95 -12.61
CA GLN A 1 17.20 -34.16 -11.68
C GLN A 1 18.21 -33.36 -12.46
N ARG A 2 18.42 -32.09 -12.06
CA ARG A 2 19.49 -31.27 -12.64
C ARG A 2 20.32 -30.76 -11.45
N SER A 3 21.56 -31.20 -11.36
CA SER A 3 22.58 -30.53 -10.58
C SER A 3 23.29 -29.56 -11.50
N TYR A 4 23.75 -28.45 -10.99
CA TYR A 4 24.57 -27.54 -11.77
C TYR A 4 25.83 -27.16 -10.98
N TYR A 5 26.89 -27.01 -11.72
CA TYR A 5 28.16 -26.47 -11.27
C TYR A 5 28.41 -25.19 -12.05
N LYS A 6 28.80 -24.13 -11.36
CA LYS A 6 29.08 -22.84 -12.02
C LYS A 6 30.57 -22.78 -12.34
N THR A 7 30.88 -22.83 -13.61
CA THR A 7 32.24 -22.68 -14.13
C THR A 7 32.66 -21.21 -14.10
N GLU A 8 33.96 -20.95 -14.02
CA GLU A 8 34.55 -19.61 -14.10
C GLU A 8 34.48 -19.05 -15.49
N TYR A 9 34.75 -19.91 -16.49
CA TYR A 9 34.71 -19.58 -17.92
C TYR A 9 33.72 -20.48 -18.68
N PRO A 10 33.34 -20.14 -19.91
CA PRO A 10 32.48 -20.99 -20.75
C PRO A 10 33.05 -22.40 -20.94
N VAL A 11 32.19 -23.40 -20.73
CA VAL A 11 32.58 -24.80 -20.95
C VAL A 11 32.84 -25.06 -22.40
N PHE A 12 34.06 -25.51 -22.72
CA PHE A 12 34.49 -25.89 -24.06
C PHE A 12 34.20 -27.37 -24.35
N ALA A 13 34.46 -28.24 -23.36
CA ALA A 13 34.21 -29.68 -23.48
C ALA A 13 34.02 -30.32 -22.12
N MET A 14 33.31 -31.46 -22.07
CA MET A 14 33.14 -32.29 -20.87
C MET A 14 33.37 -33.76 -21.26
N TYR A 15 34.06 -34.49 -20.39
CA TYR A 15 34.34 -35.93 -20.56
C TYR A 15 34.05 -36.67 -19.26
N ASN A 16 33.46 -37.86 -19.37
CA ASN A 16 33.37 -38.78 -18.26
C ASN A 16 34.71 -39.49 -18.08
N TYR A 17 35.25 -39.47 -16.89
CA TYR A 17 36.48 -40.14 -16.54
C TYR A 17 36.29 -40.94 -15.25
N GLY A 18 35.79 -42.16 -15.37
CA GLY A 18 35.43 -43.00 -14.24
C GLY A 18 34.28 -42.40 -13.45
N ASP A 19 34.51 -42.12 -12.17
CA ASP A 19 33.55 -41.48 -11.26
C ASP A 19 33.68 -39.95 -11.24
N GLU A 20 34.46 -39.41 -12.18
CA GLU A 20 34.74 -37.98 -12.30
C GLU A 20 34.24 -37.43 -13.64
N ILE A 21 33.93 -36.15 -13.68
CA ILE A 21 33.69 -35.40 -14.91
C ILE A 21 34.86 -34.44 -15.09
N LEU A 22 35.57 -34.56 -16.19
CA LEU A 22 36.56 -33.59 -16.58
C LEU A 22 35.88 -32.48 -17.33
N VAL A 23 35.97 -31.24 -16.83
CA VAL A 23 35.47 -30.05 -17.46
C VAL A 23 36.65 -29.25 -18.05
N ILE A 24 36.55 -28.89 -19.31
CA ILE A 24 37.49 -27.99 -19.96
C ILE A 24 36.79 -26.69 -20.26
N GLU A 25 37.31 -25.61 -19.71
CA GLU A 25 36.82 -24.26 -19.88
C GLU A 25 37.77 -23.48 -20.81
N LYS A 26 37.23 -22.46 -21.46
CA LYS A 26 38.02 -21.60 -22.35
C LYS A 26 37.68 -20.13 -22.11
N ASP A 27 38.68 -19.30 -21.81
CA ASP A 27 38.51 -17.85 -21.69
C ASP A 27 38.50 -17.13 -23.07
N SER A 28 38.31 -15.81 -23.04
CA SER A 28 38.32 -14.95 -24.23
C SER A 28 39.66 -14.90 -24.93
N ASP A 29 40.75 -15.18 -24.22
CA ASP A 29 42.13 -15.13 -24.75
C ASP A 29 42.61 -16.47 -25.31
N SER A 30 41.67 -17.44 -25.36
CA SER A 30 41.91 -18.82 -25.86
C SER A 30 42.78 -19.67 -24.94
N ASN A 31 42.92 -19.33 -23.66
CA ASN A 31 43.52 -20.22 -22.69
C ASN A 31 42.50 -21.29 -22.27
N TYR A 32 42.99 -22.50 -21.99
CA TYR A 32 42.20 -23.62 -21.57
C TYR A 32 42.49 -23.91 -20.11
N TYR A 33 41.43 -24.07 -19.33
CA TYR A 33 41.46 -24.45 -17.93
C TYR A 33 40.81 -25.82 -17.81
N MET A 34 41.33 -26.64 -16.95
CA MET A 34 40.87 -28.01 -16.75
C MET A 34 40.64 -28.26 -15.31
N GLU A 35 39.43 -28.68 -14.97
CA GLU A 35 39.07 -29.06 -13.64
C GLU A 35 38.36 -30.43 -13.62
N THR A 36 38.46 -31.11 -12.52
CA THR A 36 37.86 -32.43 -12.34
C THR A 36 36.76 -32.30 -11.28
N LEU A 37 35.54 -32.65 -11.65
CA LEU A 37 34.38 -32.67 -10.74
C LEU A 37 34.12 -34.10 -10.30
N ASN A 38 34.18 -34.35 -9.00
CA ASN A 38 33.75 -35.61 -8.42
C ASN A 38 32.22 -35.68 -8.39
N TRP A 39 31.66 -36.60 -9.15
CA TRP A 39 30.24 -36.85 -9.20
C TRP A 39 29.82 -37.86 -8.13
N THR A 40 29.76 -37.42 -6.89
CA THR A 40 29.18 -38.25 -5.82
C THR A 40 27.77 -37.74 -5.54
N MET A 41 26.79 -38.63 -5.70
CA MET A 41 25.44 -38.34 -5.25
C MET A 41 25.43 -38.09 -3.75
N PRO A 42 24.79 -37.01 -3.25
CA PRO A 42 24.72 -36.81 -1.82
C PRO A 42 24.09 -38.01 -1.12
N SER A 43 24.68 -38.40 -0.05
CA SER A 43 24.20 -39.50 0.80
C SER A 43 23.32 -38.96 1.95
N LYS A 44 23.38 -37.64 2.17
CA LYS A 44 22.67 -36.98 3.26
C LYS A 44 22.19 -35.61 2.86
N ILE A 45 20.97 -35.30 3.23
CA ILE A 45 20.39 -33.96 3.25
C ILE A 45 19.99 -33.63 4.69
N THR A 46 20.26 -32.43 5.14
CA THR A 46 19.93 -31.94 6.48
C THR A 46 19.07 -30.70 6.38
N MET A 47 17.97 -30.68 7.11
CA MET A 47 17.09 -29.53 7.23
C MET A 47 17.63 -28.54 8.26
N SER A 48 17.44 -27.26 8.09
CA SER A 48 17.84 -26.21 9.04
C SER A 48 17.25 -26.42 10.44
N GLN A 49 16.14 -27.14 10.53
CA GLN A 49 15.53 -27.57 11.79
C GLN A 49 14.56 -28.74 11.58
N ASP A 50 14.48 -29.62 12.56
CA ASP A 50 13.59 -30.79 12.53
C ASP A 50 12.15 -30.46 12.94
N ASN A 51 11.96 -29.36 13.67
CA ASN A 51 10.66 -28.92 14.14
C ASN A 51 10.53 -27.39 13.97
N ALA A 52 9.43 -26.94 13.43
CA ALA A 52 9.08 -25.53 13.29
C ALA A 52 7.71 -25.24 13.92
N LYS A 53 7.56 -24.03 14.43
CA LYS A 53 6.27 -23.49 14.87
C LYS A 53 5.99 -22.18 14.11
N VAL A 54 4.82 -22.07 13.53
CA VAL A 54 4.37 -20.90 12.79
C VAL A 54 2.91 -20.67 13.15
N LYS A 55 2.44 -19.41 13.12
CA LYS A 55 1.01 -19.14 13.29
C LYS A 55 0.30 -19.12 11.94
N VAL A 56 -1.03 -19.28 11.98
CA VAL A 56 -1.84 -19.11 10.79
C VAL A 56 -1.61 -17.72 10.18
N GLY A 57 -1.26 -17.67 8.88
CA GLY A 57 -0.95 -16.44 8.15
C GLY A 57 0.50 -15.97 8.22
N GLU A 58 1.36 -16.61 9.02
CA GLU A 58 2.80 -16.34 9.06
C GLU A 58 3.56 -17.23 8.08
N SER A 59 4.73 -16.76 7.62
CA SER A 59 5.67 -17.55 6.83
C SER A 59 7.00 -17.73 7.58
N PHE A 60 7.75 -18.76 7.17
CA PHE A 60 9.05 -19.10 7.72
C PHE A 60 9.94 -19.74 6.65
N GLN A 61 11.22 -19.34 6.58
CA GLN A 61 12.16 -19.88 5.61
C GLN A 61 12.85 -21.14 6.16
N LEU A 62 12.60 -22.28 5.54
CA LEU A 62 13.40 -23.50 5.72
C LEU A 62 14.55 -23.51 4.70
N SER A 63 15.70 -24.03 5.13
CA SER A 63 16.84 -24.27 4.27
C SER A 63 17.38 -25.68 4.48
N THR A 64 18.14 -26.18 3.52
CA THR A 64 18.76 -27.48 3.57
C THR A 64 20.25 -27.37 3.28
N THR A 65 21.02 -28.32 3.76
CA THR A 65 22.41 -28.56 3.39
C THR A 65 22.58 -30.00 2.97
N VAL A 66 23.48 -30.26 2.02
CA VAL A 66 23.85 -31.61 1.54
C VAL A 66 25.32 -31.88 1.81
N ASP A 67 25.67 -33.13 1.92
CA ASP A 67 27.06 -33.62 2.11
C ASP A 67 27.83 -33.66 0.77
N SER A 68 27.74 -32.63 -0.01
CA SER A 68 28.42 -32.50 -1.30
C SER A 68 28.85 -31.06 -1.56
N GLU A 69 29.93 -30.86 -2.29
CA GLU A 69 30.42 -29.55 -2.72
C GLU A 69 29.60 -28.99 -3.88
N MET A 70 28.73 -29.78 -4.50
CA MET A 70 27.90 -29.39 -5.62
C MET A 70 26.50 -28.96 -5.14
N ASP A 71 25.95 -27.99 -5.80
CA ASP A 71 24.55 -27.60 -5.60
C ASP A 71 23.61 -28.63 -6.24
N TYR A 72 22.67 -29.13 -5.46
CA TYR A 72 21.66 -30.08 -5.90
C TYR A 72 20.27 -29.50 -5.88
N LEU A 73 19.51 -29.78 -6.93
CA LEU A 73 18.09 -29.51 -6.94
C LEU A 73 17.36 -30.59 -6.14
N TYR A 74 16.49 -30.14 -5.26
CA TYR A 74 15.59 -30.99 -4.50
C TYR A 74 14.18 -30.43 -4.55
N SER A 75 13.21 -31.30 -4.32
CA SER A 75 11.82 -30.93 -4.28
C SER A 75 11.36 -30.69 -2.85
N TRP A 76 10.59 -29.65 -2.65
CA TRP A 76 9.90 -29.39 -1.41
C TRP A 76 8.46 -29.88 -1.50
N THR A 77 8.00 -30.58 -0.49
CA THR A 77 6.62 -31.10 -0.43
C THR A 77 6.07 -30.98 0.99
N SER A 78 4.76 -30.89 1.09
CA SER A 78 4.01 -30.98 2.34
C SER A 78 3.08 -32.18 2.30
N ASP A 79 3.03 -32.96 3.36
CA ASP A 79 2.08 -34.05 3.53
C ASP A 79 0.64 -33.52 3.74
N ASN A 80 0.50 -32.27 4.17
CA ASN A 80 -0.79 -31.60 4.36
C ASN A 80 -0.71 -30.11 4.02
N ALA A 81 -0.76 -29.78 2.74
CA ALA A 81 -0.68 -28.39 2.28
C ALA A 81 -1.84 -27.50 2.75
N SER A 82 -2.98 -28.07 3.17
CA SER A 82 -4.07 -27.30 3.76
C SER A 82 -3.75 -26.78 5.16
N VAL A 83 -2.82 -27.42 5.88
CA VAL A 83 -2.31 -26.98 7.18
C VAL A 83 -1.08 -26.13 7.00
N ALA A 84 -0.09 -26.61 6.27
CA ALA A 84 1.12 -25.87 5.96
C ALA A 84 1.58 -26.17 4.54
N SER A 85 1.77 -25.14 3.73
CA SER A 85 2.30 -25.24 2.36
C SER A 85 3.75 -24.78 2.32
N VAL A 86 4.49 -25.22 1.29
CA VAL A 86 5.88 -24.83 1.08
C VAL A 86 6.12 -24.53 -0.40
N THR A 87 6.93 -23.51 -0.69
CA THR A 87 7.35 -23.18 -2.04
C THR A 87 8.53 -24.06 -2.48
N ASP A 88 8.86 -24.02 -3.76
CA ASP A 88 10.05 -24.64 -4.36
C ASP A 88 11.37 -24.07 -3.81
N LYS A 89 11.34 -22.96 -3.09
CA LYS A 89 12.46 -22.31 -2.43
C LYS A 89 12.52 -22.56 -0.93
N GLY A 90 11.62 -23.39 -0.40
CA GLY A 90 11.58 -23.73 1.03
C GLY A 90 10.89 -22.70 1.92
N GLU A 91 10.17 -21.72 1.35
CA GLU A 91 9.35 -20.82 2.15
C GLU A 91 8.06 -21.55 2.56
N LEU A 92 7.90 -21.72 3.87
CA LEU A 92 6.78 -22.36 4.52
C LEU A 92 5.71 -21.34 4.89
N PHE A 93 4.42 -21.66 4.67
CA PHE A 93 3.27 -20.85 5.06
C PHE A 93 2.34 -21.64 5.98
N GLY A 94 1.95 -21.05 7.11
CA GLY A 94 0.93 -21.59 8.00
C GLY A 94 -0.48 -21.25 7.51
N ASN A 95 -1.21 -22.23 6.98
CA ASN A 95 -2.52 -21.99 6.36
C ASN A 95 -3.69 -22.23 7.34
N LYS A 96 -3.58 -23.26 8.19
CA LYS A 96 -4.64 -23.66 9.13
C LYS A 96 -4.01 -24.32 10.37
N GLU A 97 -4.62 -24.16 11.53
CA GLU A 97 -4.21 -24.85 12.76
C GLU A 97 -4.10 -26.36 12.55
N GLY A 98 -3.00 -26.93 12.99
CA GLY A 98 -2.72 -28.34 12.87
C GLY A 98 -1.23 -28.66 12.80
N THR A 99 -0.92 -29.86 12.32
CA THR A 99 0.46 -30.29 12.06
C THR A 99 0.59 -30.76 10.62
N ALA A 100 1.76 -30.52 10.04
CA ALA A 100 2.14 -31.05 8.73
C ALA A 100 3.64 -31.38 8.75
N THR A 101 4.07 -32.27 7.88
CA THR A 101 5.47 -32.57 7.66
C THR A 101 5.90 -31.97 6.32
N ILE A 102 6.91 -31.12 6.38
CA ILE A 102 7.57 -30.58 5.19
C ILE A 102 8.79 -31.43 4.90
N SER A 103 8.90 -31.92 3.66
CA SER A 103 10.01 -32.74 3.21
C SER A 103 10.78 -32.04 2.08
N ALA A 104 12.09 -32.07 2.17
CA ALA A 104 12.99 -31.75 1.07
C ALA A 104 13.62 -33.06 0.58
N GLN A 105 13.44 -33.40 -0.69
CA GLN A 105 13.89 -34.69 -1.25
C GLN A 105 14.74 -34.50 -2.49
N LEU A 106 15.89 -35.16 -2.50
CA LEU A 106 16.75 -35.30 -3.68
C LEU A 106 16.18 -36.37 -4.61
N ALA A 107 16.56 -36.35 -5.90
CA ALA A 107 16.04 -37.32 -6.84
C ALA A 107 16.55 -38.75 -6.65
N ASN A 108 17.64 -38.95 -5.89
CA ASN A 108 18.05 -40.28 -5.48
C ASN A 108 17.20 -40.85 -4.31
N GLY A 109 16.18 -40.10 -3.86
CA GLY A 109 15.28 -40.51 -2.77
C GLY A 109 15.72 -40.10 -1.38
N VAL A 110 16.93 -39.58 -1.21
CA VAL A 110 17.41 -39.08 0.09
C VAL A 110 16.62 -37.86 0.48
N ARG A 111 16.08 -37.81 1.70
CA ARG A 111 15.20 -36.75 2.17
C ARG A 111 15.50 -36.30 3.59
N ALA A 112 15.13 -35.07 3.88
CA ALA A 112 15.04 -34.54 5.24
C ALA A 112 13.64 -34.00 5.51
N GLU A 113 13.22 -34.01 6.75
CA GLU A 113 11.86 -33.66 7.15
C GLU A 113 11.87 -32.64 8.30
N CYS A 114 10.91 -31.74 8.28
CA CYS A 114 10.63 -30.83 9.37
C CYS A 114 9.17 -30.97 9.78
N LYS A 115 8.91 -31.28 11.05
CA LYS A 115 7.55 -31.32 11.60
C LYS A 115 7.10 -29.89 11.92
N VAL A 116 6.09 -29.42 11.23
CA VAL A 116 5.55 -28.09 11.39
C VAL A 116 4.30 -28.13 12.25
N THR A 117 4.24 -27.30 13.29
CA THR A 117 3.03 -27.05 14.05
C THR A 117 2.52 -25.68 13.73
N VAL A 118 1.39 -25.61 13.06
CA VAL A 118 0.68 -24.35 12.80
C VAL A 118 -0.24 -24.07 13.99
N GLN A 119 0.04 -22.99 14.67
CA GLN A 119 -0.71 -22.56 15.84
C GLN A 119 -1.82 -21.60 15.41
N LYS A 120 -2.98 -21.73 16.03
CA LYS A 120 -4.03 -20.73 15.92
C LYS A 120 -3.47 -19.40 16.41
N VAL A 121 -3.68 -18.35 15.62
CA VAL A 121 -3.57 -16.99 16.17
C VAL A 121 -4.56 -16.97 17.34
N LYS A 122 -4.06 -16.82 18.55
CA LYS A 122 -4.95 -16.47 19.65
C LYS A 122 -5.53 -15.12 19.31
N THR A 123 -6.66 -15.09 18.63
CA THR A 123 -7.56 -13.96 18.76
C THR A 123 -7.81 -13.89 20.27
N SER A 124 -7.21 -12.92 20.93
CA SER A 124 -7.64 -12.59 22.28
C SER A 124 -9.14 -12.39 22.14
N SER A 125 -9.93 -13.32 22.67
CA SER A 125 -11.32 -13.02 22.92
C SER A 125 -11.27 -11.74 23.71
N LEU A 126 -11.84 -10.67 23.20
CA LEU A 126 -12.05 -9.47 23.98
C LEU A 126 -12.82 -9.93 25.22
N GLU A 127 -12.11 -10.04 26.34
CA GLU A 127 -12.76 -10.32 27.61
C GLU A 127 -13.47 -9.03 28.01
N GLY A 128 -14.75 -8.99 27.78
CA GLY A 128 -15.61 -7.85 27.99
C GLY A 128 -16.15 -7.31 26.67
N GLU A 129 -17.39 -7.03 26.63
CA GLU A 129 -18.07 -6.35 25.52
C GLU A 129 -17.66 -4.87 25.58
N VAL A 130 -16.92 -4.43 24.56
CA VAL A 130 -16.66 -3.00 24.36
C VAL A 130 -17.81 -2.45 23.53
N THR A 131 -18.72 -1.73 24.17
CA THR A 131 -19.76 -1.01 23.45
C THR A 131 -19.17 0.26 22.86
N LEU A 132 -19.01 0.32 21.56
CA LEU A 132 -18.61 1.51 20.83
C LEU A 132 -19.74 2.55 20.92
N LYS A 133 -19.38 3.80 21.27
CA LYS A 133 -20.35 4.90 21.41
C LYS A 133 -20.50 5.67 20.12
N GLY A 134 -21.14 5.23 19.19
CA GLY A 134 -21.37 5.90 17.92
C GLY A 134 -21.10 4.97 16.76
N GLN A 135 -21.68 5.28 15.66
CA GLN A 135 -21.53 4.53 14.43
C GLN A 135 -21.25 5.51 13.30
N ALA A 136 -20.37 5.14 12.38
CA ALA A 136 -20.18 5.88 11.15
C ALA A 136 -21.55 6.07 10.49
N SER A 137 -21.86 7.30 10.11
CA SER A 137 -23.14 7.65 9.48
C SER A 137 -23.34 6.93 8.14
N LYS A 138 -22.27 6.55 7.49
CA LYS A 138 -22.20 5.61 6.38
C LYS A 138 -20.80 5.01 6.37
N ASN A 139 -20.70 3.80 6.78
CA ASN A 139 -19.56 3.02 6.35
C ASN A 139 -19.81 2.75 4.88
N ILE A 140 -18.97 3.28 4.01
CA ILE A 140 -19.04 2.89 2.62
C ILE A 140 -18.75 1.43 2.65
N SER A 141 -19.77 0.74 2.30
CA SER A 141 -19.73 -0.68 2.36
C SER A 141 -18.52 -1.14 1.56
N ALA A 142 -17.67 -1.91 2.19
CA ALA A 142 -16.69 -2.72 1.53
C ALA A 142 -17.32 -3.62 0.42
N ASN A 143 -18.59 -3.49 0.20
CA ASN A 143 -19.41 -4.25 -0.73
C ASN A 143 -19.72 -3.51 -2.02
N ASP A 144 -19.44 -2.21 -2.10
CA ASP A 144 -19.63 -1.44 -3.32
C ASP A 144 -18.32 -1.39 -4.09
N TYR A 145 -18.19 -2.28 -5.04
CA TYR A 145 -17.06 -2.34 -5.96
C TYR A 145 -17.22 -1.24 -7.00
N SER A 146 -17.19 -0.03 -6.54
CA SER A 146 -17.29 1.15 -7.37
C SER A 146 -15.89 1.71 -7.61
N THR A 147 -15.65 2.21 -8.79
CA THR A 147 -14.51 3.08 -9.09
C THR A 147 -14.53 4.31 -8.17
N TRP A 148 -15.71 4.75 -7.82
CA TRP A 148 -15.95 5.88 -6.94
C TRP A 148 -15.57 5.54 -5.51
N SER A 149 -14.73 6.39 -4.92
CA SER A 149 -14.30 6.29 -3.54
C SER A 149 -15.05 7.27 -2.64
N SER A 150 -14.71 7.29 -1.39
CA SER A 150 -15.10 8.36 -0.47
C SER A 150 -14.15 8.43 0.70
N VAL A 151 -14.29 9.50 1.47
CA VAL A 151 -13.47 9.74 2.65
C VAL A 151 -13.65 8.61 3.69
N VAL A 152 -12.54 8.25 4.32
CA VAL A 152 -12.55 7.30 5.43
C VAL A 152 -13.33 7.91 6.60
N LYS A 153 -14.22 7.13 7.19
CA LYS A 153 -15.09 7.59 8.29
C LYS A 153 -14.63 7.13 9.66
N SER A 154 -13.73 6.15 9.72
CA SER A 154 -13.25 5.57 10.97
C SER A 154 -11.75 5.33 10.89
N TYR A 155 -11.04 5.74 11.92
CA TYR A 155 -9.58 5.67 12.03
C TYR A 155 -9.21 5.03 13.35
N LEU A 156 -8.12 4.28 13.35
CA LEU A 156 -7.50 3.73 14.55
C LEU A 156 -6.01 4.05 14.53
N THR A 157 -5.51 4.67 15.61
CA THR A 157 -4.12 5.08 15.74
C THR A 157 -3.56 4.57 17.07
N GLU A 158 -2.35 4.03 17.06
CA GLU A 158 -1.60 3.75 18.28
C GLU A 158 -0.89 5.04 18.73
N ASN A 159 -1.07 5.42 19.98
CA ASN A 159 -0.41 6.56 20.61
C ASN A 159 0.98 6.15 21.13
N ASP A 160 1.83 7.12 21.46
CA ASP A 160 3.18 6.86 21.98
C ASP A 160 3.20 6.04 23.26
N ASP A 161 2.19 6.21 24.11
CA ASP A 161 1.97 5.44 25.34
C ASP A 161 1.33 4.06 25.11
N LYS A 162 1.22 3.64 23.87
CA LYS A 162 0.60 2.38 23.41
C LYS A 162 -0.93 2.31 23.58
N THR A 163 -1.58 3.34 24.06
CA THR A 163 -3.03 3.42 24.02
C THR A 163 -3.52 3.54 22.58
N LEU A 164 -4.78 3.23 22.32
CA LEU A 164 -5.37 3.29 20.98
C LEU A 164 -6.38 4.42 20.91
N THR A 165 -6.24 5.31 19.96
CA THR A 165 -7.22 6.34 19.65
C THR A 165 -8.06 5.93 18.45
N ARG A 166 -9.37 5.85 18.63
CA ARG A 166 -10.36 5.69 17.57
C ARG A 166 -11.02 7.04 17.28
N VAL A 167 -11.03 7.42 16.03
CA VAL A 167 -11.71 8.63 15.54
C VAL A 167 -12.74 8.22 14.51
N GLU A 168 -14.00 8.63 14.71
CA GLU A 168 -15.09 8.23 13.83
C GLU A 168 -16.04 9.41 13.53
N SER A 169 -16.35 9.58 12.25
CA SER A 169 -17.41 10.51 11.82
C SER A 169 -18.79 9.89 12.06
N THR A 170 -19.57 10.54 12.88
CA THR A 170 -20.95 10.14 13.21
C THR A 170 -21.94 11.22 12.82
N SER A 171 -23.23 10.94 12.96
CA SER A 171 -24.29 11.94 12.76
C SER A 171 -24.25 13.10 13.74
N GLU A 172 -23.63 12.92 14.92
CA GLU A 172 -23.53 13.93 15.98
C GLU A 172 -22.23 14.76 15.89
N GLY A 173 -21.29 14.34 15.05
CA GLY A 173 -19.96 14.94 14.91
C GLY A 173 -18.87 13.89 14.89
N VAL A 174 -17.64 14.30 15.19
CA VAL A 174 -16.48 13.42 15.23
C VAL A 174 -16.34 12.85 16.64
N LEU A 175 -16.56 11.56 16.79
CA LEU A 175 -16.36 10.82 18.03
C LEU A 175 -14.91 10.41 18.16
N ILE A 176 -14.31 10.71 19.30
CA ILE A 176 -12.95 10.35 19.66
C ILE A 176 -13.03 9.48 20.90
N GLU A 177 -12.44 8.31 20.83
CA GLU A 177 -12.39 7.36 21.93
C GLU A 177 -10.94 6.90 22.13
N VAL A 178 -10.49 6.90 23.38
CA VAL A 178 -9.17 6.40 23.75
C VAL A 178 -9.34 5.10 24.53
N TYR A 179 -8.66 4.06 24.08
CA TYR A 179 -8.69 2.73 24.65
C TYR A 179 -7.33 2.36 25.25
N SER A 180 -7.34 1.46 26.23
CA SER A 180 -6.12 0.82 26.73
C SER A 180 -5.36 0.11 25.57
N ALA A 181 -4.06 -0.09 25.75
CA ALA A 181 -3.17 -0.69 24.75
C ALA A 181 -3.65 -2.05 24.19
N ASN A 182 -4.42 -2.80 24.95
CA ASN A 182 -5.03 -4.05 24.51
C ASN A 182 -6.43 -3.89 23.89
N GLY A 183 -6.92 -2.66 23.74
CA GLY A 183 -8.23 -2.34 23.17
C GLY A 183 -9.43 -2.71 24.07
N LYS A 184 -9.20 -3.26 25.26
CA LYS A 184 -10.29 -3.84 26.08
C LYS A 184 -11.03 -2.84 26.95
N LYS A 185 -10.44 -1.69 27.26
CA LYS A 185 -11.01 -0.69 28.19
C LYS A 185 -11.06 0.67 27.52
N LEU A 186 -12.25 1.26 27.47
CA LEU A 186 -12.44 2.67 27.13
C LEU A 186 -11.91 3.53 28.28
N LEU A 187 -10.93 4.38 27.99
CA LEU A 187 -10.30 5.28 28.96
C LEU A 187 -10.95 6.66 28.95
N SER A 188 -11.24 7.19 27.78
CA SER A 188 -11.92 8.47 27.61
C SER A 188 -12.67 8.54 26.29
N ASN A 189 -13.63 9.45 26.20
CA ASN A 189 -14.30 9.80 24.95
C ASN A 189 -14.66 11.29 24.91
N LYS A 190 -14.71 11.83 23.68
CA LYS A 190 -15.10 13.21 23.40
C LYS A 190 -15.79 13.25 22.04
N THR A 191 -16.81 14.07 21.88
CA THR A 191 -17.43 14.35 20.58
C THR A 191 -17.15 15.79 20.20
N ILE A 192 -16.57 16.00 19.03
CA ILE A 192 -16.31 17.31 18.43
C ILE A 192 -17.38 17.55 17.36
N LYS A 193 -18.05 18.68 17.42
CA LYS A 193 -19.01 19.07 16.39
C LYS A 193 -18.30 19.33 15.08
N ASN A 194 -18.94 18.94 13.98
CA ASN A 194 -18.44 19.28 12.64
C ASN A 194 -18.39 20.80 12.48
N GLU A 195 -17.24 21.31 12.11
CA GLU A 195 -17.05 22.76 11.87
C GLU A 195 -17.69 23.22 10.55
N LEU A 196 -17.79 22.31 9.56
CA LEU A 196 -18.56 22.45 8.34
C LEU A 196 -19.42 21.20 8.13
N GLY A 197 -20.26 21.19 7.08
CA GLY A 197 -21.28 20.15 6.90
C GLY A 197 -20.75 18.76 6.52
N ILE A 198 -19.55 18.68 5.94
CA ILE A 198 -18.99 17.45 5.41
C ILE A 198 -17.72 17.12 6.20
N PHE A 199 -17.59 15.89 6.68
CA PHE A 199 -16.34 15.40 7.25
C PHE A 199 -15.41 14.93 6.12
N GLY A 200 -14.20 15.46 6.06
CA GLY A 200 -13.18 15.14 5.06
C GLY A 200 -12.18 14.09 5.52
N GLY A 201 -11.73 14.17 6.78
CA GLY A 201 -10.72 13.22 7.26
C GLY A 201 -10.09 13.59 8.59
N TYR A 202 -9.27 12.66 9.07
CA TYR A 202 -8.47 12.78 10.28
C TYR A 202 -7.01 12.40 9.98
N PHE A 203 -6.09 13.09 10.66
CA PHE A 203 -4.68 12.76 10.65
C PHE A 203 -4.08 12.93 12.06
N ALA A 204 -3.41 11.88 12.52
CA ALA A 204 -2.61 11.91 13.74
C ALA A 204 -1.21 12.37 13.39
N GLY A 205 -0.96 13.67 13.45
CA GLY A 205 0.36 14.24 13.25
C GLY A 205 1.29 14.00 14.43
N GLU A 206 2.55 14.36 14.30
CA GLU A 206 3.56 14.16 15.33
C GLU A 206 3.17 14.89 16.64
N ASN A 207 2.92 16.19 16.55
CA ASN A 207 2.63 17.04 17.71
C ASN A 207 1.16 17.42 17.87
N ASN A 208 0.36 17.22 16.83
CA ASN A 208 -1.03 17.68 16.78
C ASN A 208 -1.92 16.66 16.09
N ASN A 209 -3.21 16.80 16.31
CA ASN A 209 -4.25 16.10 15.59
C ASN A 209 -4.92 17.07 14.59
N TYR A 210 -5.30 16.57 13.41
CA TYR A 210 -5.96 17.38 12.40
C TYR A 210 -7.29 16.76 11.97
N LEU A 211 -8.33 17.58 11.94
CA LEU A 211 -9.61 17.23 11.35
C LEU A 211 -9.88 18.13 10.14
N VAL A 212 -10.36 17.55 9.06
CA VAL A 212 -10.72 18.29 7.86
C VAL A 212 -12.22 18.24 7.66
N PHE A 213 -12.79 19.40 7.37
CA PHE A 213 -14.20 19.56 7.10
C PHE A 213 -14.43 20.29 5.78
N GLY A 214 -15.55 20.04 5.15
CA GLY A 214 -15.93 20.67 3.88
C GLY A 214 -17.34 21.20 3.87
N LYS A 215 -17.61 22.04 2.88
CA LYS A 215 -18.94 22.61 2.62
C LYS A 215 -19.15 22.76 1.13
N GLU A 216 -20.32 22.34 0.64
CA GLU A 216 -20.71 22.55 -0.76
C GLU A 216 -20.78 24.05 -1.11
N ASN A 217 -20.36 24.36 -2.32
CA ASN A 217 -20.35 25.70 -2.92
C ASN A 217 -21.10 25.68 -4.27
N LYS A 218 -22.37 25.32 -4.22
CA LYS A 218 -23.21 25.20 -5.42
C LYS A 218 -23.34 26.52 -6.26
N LYS A 219 -23.02 27.65 -5.65
CA LYS A 219 -23.02 28.93 -6.33
C LYS A 219 -21.70 29.26 -7.04
N GLN A 220 -20.68 28.43 -6.86
CA GLN A 220 -19.36 28.63 -7.43
C GLN A 220 -18.78 30.01 -7.05
N ASP A 221 -18.95 30.39 -5.78
CA ASP A 221 -18.50 31.66 -5.22
C ASP A 221 -17.08 31.53 -4.67
N ASP A 222 -16.13 32.28 -5.23
CA ASP A 222 -14.74 32.29 -4.78
C ASP A 222 -14.55 32.76 -3.34
N LYS A 223 -15.56 33.42 -2.76
CA LYS A 223 -15.55 33.88 -1.36
C LYS A 223 -16.17 32.88 -0.39
N ALA A 224 -16.77 31.79 -0.88
CA ALA A 224 -17.35 30.77 -0.05
C ALA A 224 -16.25 29.92 0.58
N GLU A 225 -16.30 29.70 1.89
CA GLU A 225 -15.42 28.73 2.54
C GLU A 225 -15.84 27.32 2.13
N VAL A 226 -14.91 26.55 1.56
CA VAL A 226 -15.16 25.23 1.01
C VAL A 226 -14.48 24.11 1.81
N VAL A 227 -13.29 24.38 2.37
CA VAL A 227 -12.55 23.43 3.20
C VAL A 227 -12.01 24.13 4.43
N ARG A 228 -12.04 23.46 5.56
CA ARG A 228 -11.43 23.88 6.81
C ARG A 228 -10.57 22.74 7.38
N VAL A 229 -9.30 23.02 7.63
CA VAL A 229 -8.40 22.14 8.36
C VAL A 229 -8.25 22.68 9.77
N VAL A 230 -8.67 21.89 10.75
CA VAL A 230 -8.63 22.30 12.16
C VAL A 230 -7.53 21.53 12.87
N LYS A 231 -6.65 22.27 13.53
CA LYS A 231 -5.54 21.79 14.34
C LYS A 231 -5.96 21.66 15.80
N TYR A 232 -5.76 20.48 16.37
CA TYR A 232 -6.00 20.20 17.79
C TYR A 232 -4.70 19.77 18.47
N SER A 233 -4.58 20.02 19.76
CA SER A 233 -3.55 19.40 20.59
C SER A 233 -3.75 17.88 20.66
N LYS A 234 -2.80 17.15 21.25
CA LYS A 234 -2.97 15.72 21.50
C LYS A 234 -4.11 15.41 22.48
N GLU A 235 -4.46 16.37 23.34
CA GLU A 235 -5.60 16.31 24.26
C GLU A 235 -6.93 16.76 23.61
N TRP A 236 -6.91 17.01 22.30
CA TRP A 236 -8.06 17.42 21.50
C TRP A 236 -8.64 18.79 21.85
N GLU A 237 -7.81 19.70 22.33
CA GLU A 237 -8.18 21.12 22.45
C GLU A 237 -7.85 21.83 21.12
N LYS A 238 -8.80 22.62 20.64
CA LYS A 238 -8.63 23.38 19.38
C LYS A 238 -7.51 24.41 19.55
N VAL A 239 -6.51 24.34 18.69
CA VAL A 239 -5.36 25.26 18.66
C VAL A 239 -5.59 26.38 17.63
N SER A 240 -5.89 26.01 16.37
CA SER A 240 -6.09 26.94 15.29
C SER A 240 -6.80 26.27 14.11
N ASP A 241 -7.07 27.01 13.06
CA ASP A 241 -7.62 26.46 11.82
C ASP A 241 -7.03 27.16 10.59
N CYS A 242 -7.11 26.46 9.44
CA CYS A 242 -6.86 26.98 8.12
C CYS A 242 -8.14 26.91 7.30
N LYS A 243 -8.54 28.02 6.70
CA LYS A 243 -9.76 28.14 5.89
C LYS A 243 -9.39 28.31 4.44
N ILE A 244 -10.01 27.56 3.57
CA ILE A 244 -9.80 27.59 2.13
C ILE A 244 -11.12 28.03 1.48
N TYR A 245 -11.01 29.03 0.62
CA TYR A 245 -12.17 29.68 -0.01
C TYR A 245 -12.14 29.42 -1.51
N GLY A 246 -13.29 29.23 -2.12
CA GLY A 246 -13.47 29.04 -3.57
C GLY A 246 -12.71 27.84 -4.10
N SER A 247 -11.45 28.05 -4.45
CA SER A 247 -10.49 27.02 -4.89
C SER A 247 -11.05 26.11 -5.98
N ASN A 248 -11.80 26.71 -6.92
CA ASN A 248 -12.45 25.97 -8.01
C ASN A 248 -13.26 24.75 -7.52
N THR A 249 -13.90 24.86 -6.34
CA THR A 249 -14.56 23.72 -5.67
C THR A 249 -16.05 23.95 -5.54
N THR A 250 -16.84 23.04 -6.12
CA THR A 250 -18.30 22.95 -5.93
C THR A 250 -18.62 21.97 -4.79
N VAL A 251 -18.04 20.77 -4.82
CA VAL A 251 -18.21 19.77 -3.77
C VAL A 251 -16.83 19.26 -3.32
N PRO A 252 -16.39 19.55 -2.10
CA PRO A 252 -15.14 19.03 -1.58
C PRO A 252 -15.24 17.53 -1.31
N PHE A 253 -14.15 16.81 -1.55
CA PHE A 253 -13.98 15.36 -1.31
C PHE A 253 -14.92 14.48 -2.18
N GLU A 254 -15.48 15.02 -3.24
CA GLU A 254 -16.42 14.29 -4.10
C GLU A 254 -15.74 13.11 -4.77
N ALA A 255 -16.34 11.94 -4.63
CA ALA A 255 -15.91 10.67 -5.21
C ALA A 255 -14.48 10.22 -4.85
N GLY A 256 -13.79 10.90 -3.94
CA GLY A 256 -12.42 10.61 -3.57
C GLY A 256 -12.20 10.34 -2.08
N SER A 257 -10.97 10.11 -1.73
CA SER A 257 -10.52 10.01 -0.35
C SER A 257 -9.73 11.25 0.06
N LEU A 258 -9.36 11.34 1.33
CA LEU A 258 -8.47 12.37 1.83
C LEU A 258 -7.35 11.72 2.61
N ARG A 259 -6.12 12.13 2.34
CA ARG A 259 -4.92 11.68 3.04
C ARG A 259 -4.03 12.88 3.36
N MET A 260 -3.29 12.78 4.44
CA MET A 260 -2.39 13.82 4.89
C MET A 260 -1.03 13.22 5.27
N ILE A 261 0.01 14.04 5.17
CA ILE A 261 1.35 13.79 5.71
C ILE A 261 1.91 15.08 6.28
N GLU A 262 2.79 14.95 7.26
CA GLU A 262 3.64 16.03 7.78
C GLU A 262 5.06 15.88 7.25
N LEU A 263 5.69 17.00 6.88
CA LEU A 263 7.09 17.06 6.51
C LEU A 263 7.62 18.49 6.70
N ASP A 264 8.69 18.63 7.45
CA ASP A 264 9.43 19.91 7.68
C ASP A 264 8.52 21.07 8.13
N GLY A 265 7.59 20.79 9.07
CA GLY A 265 6.66 21.79 9.61
C GLY A 265 5.54 22.20 8.66
N LYS A 266 5.30 21.41 7.64
CA LYS A 266 4.20 21.56 6.69
C LYS A 266 3.27 20.34 6.73
N LEU A 267 1.98 20.60 6.68
CA LEU A 267 0.93 19.61 6.49
C LEU A 267 0.49 19.60 5.03
N TYR A 268 0.62 18.48 4.37
CA TYR A 268 0.17 18.26 3.00
C TYR A 268 -1.18 17.54 3.03
N VAL A 269 -2.19 18.15 2.44
CA VAL A 269 -3.55 17.61 2.38
C VAL A 269 -3.88 17.24 0.94
N TYR A 270 -4.10 15.98 0.68
CA TYR A 270 -4.35 15.44 -0.64
C TYR A 270 -5.72 14.76 -0.71
N THR A 271 -6.52 15.20 -1.65
CA THR A 271 -7.92 14.77 -1.83
C THR A 271 -8.37 14.97 -3.28
N CYS A 272 -9.64 14.84 -3.54
CA CYS A 272 -10.27 15.34 -4.77
C CYS A 272 -11.43 16.26 -4.45
N HIS A 273 -11.94 16.91 -5.48
CA HIS A 273 -13.11 17.78 -5.43
C HIS A 273 -13.87 17.71 -6.76
N GLU A 274 -15.14 18.05 -6.70
CA GLU A 274 -15.88 18.46 -7.89
C GLU A 274 -15.57 19.94 -8.13
N MET A 275 -15.11 20.26 -9.33
CA MET A 275 -14.74 21.62 -9.74
C MET A 275 -15.95 22.45 -10.12
N TYR A 276 -15.74 23.75 -10.36
CA TYR A 276 -16.73 24.61 -11.01
C TYR A 276 -17.05 24.06 -12.40
N ALA A 277 -18.22 24.43 -12.91
CA ALA A 277 -18.61 24.04 -14.26
C ALA A 277 -17.63 24.62 -15.28
N ASP A 278 -17.18 23.79 -16.20
CA ASP A 278 -16.33 24.18 -17.32
C ASP A 278 -17.17 24.73 -18.48
N SER A 279 -16.55 25.02 -19.59
CA SER A 279 -17.16 25.56 -20.82
C SER A 279 -18.24 24.65 -21.43
N ASP A 280 -18.23 23.35 -21.09
CA ASP A 280 -19.29 22.40 -21.46
C ASP A 280 -20.50 22.41 -20.52
N GLY A 281 -20.45 23.21 -19.45
CA GLY A 281 -21.51 23.32 -18.45
C GLY A 281 -21.54 22.16 -17.44
N ILE A 282 -20.52 21.32 -17.42
CA ILE A 282 -20.40 20.15 -16.54
C ILE A 282 -19.37 20.42 -15.44
N ASN A 283 -19.67 19.95 -14.23
CA ASN A 283 -18.73 19.93 -13.13
C ASN A 283 -17.93 18.62 -13.18
N HIS A 284 -16.62 18.74 -13.30
CA HIS A 284 -15.71 17.59 -13.34
C HIS A 284 -15.00 17.41 -12.00
N GLN A 285 -14.65 16.16 -11.67
CA GLN A 285 -13.83 15.86 -10.51
C GLN A 285 -12.35 15.91 -10.88
N ALA A 286 -11.52 16.35 -9.93
CA ALA A 286 -10.08 16.34 -10.08
C ALA A 286 -9.38 16.12 -8.73
N ASN A 287 -8.12 15.72 -8.79
CA ASN A 287 -7.27 15.69 -7.61
C ASN A 287 -6.93 17.11 -7.15
N MET A 288 -6.76 17.27 -5.85
CA MET A 288 -6.53 18.54 -5.18
C MET A 288 -5.47 18.34 -4.09
N LEU A 289 -4.43 19.16 -4.12
CA LEU A 289 -3.41 19.19 -3.08
C LEU A 289 -3.26 20.62 -2.56
N PHE A 290 -3.13 20.78 -1.25
CA PHE A 290 -2.71 22.03 -0.64
C PHE A 290 -1.77 21.74 0.52
N THR A 291 -0.81 22.66 0.69
CA THR A 291 0.22 22.61 1.71
C THR A 291 -0.04 23.71 2.72
N ILE A 292 -0.02 23.37 3.99
CA ILE A 292 -0.29 24.29 5.11
C ILE A 292 0.94 24.39 5.98
N ASP A 293 1.44 25.60 6.24
CA ASP A 293 2.43 25.83 7.29
C ASP A 293 1.78 25.57 8.65
N GLU A 294 2.32 24.64 9.41
CA GLU A 294 1.71 24.17 10.66
C GLU A 294 1.76 25.20 11.80
N ASN A 295 2.71 26.16 11.75
CA ASN A 295 2.82 27.19 12.77
C ASN A 295 1.80 28.30 12.58
N THR A 296 1.63 28.73 11.33
CA THR A 296 0.74 29.82 10.97
C THR A 296 -0.67 29.38 10.58
N MET A 297 -0.86 28.10 10.28
CA MET A 297 -2.07 27.51 9.71
C MET A 297 -2.56 28.27 8.47
N LYS A 298 -1.62 28.58 7.58
CA LYS A 298 -1.89 29.21 6.28
C LYS A 298 -1.46 28.31 5.14
N VAL A 299 -2.24 28.34 4.07
CA VAL A 299 -1.85 27.68 2.81
C VAL A 299 -0.62 28.38 2.26
N THR A 300 0.42 27.62 1.98
CA THR A 300 1.70 28.08 1.39
C THR A 300 1.78 27.72 -0.08
N ASP A 301 1.15 26.63 -0.48
CA ASP A 301 1.16 26.13 -1.85
C ASP A 301 -0.10 25.31 -2.10
N SER A 302 -0.66 25.37 -3.30
CA SER A 302 -1.88 24.68 -3.66
C SER A 302 -1.92 24.31 -5.14
N MET A 303 -2.56 23.19 -5.41
CA MET A 303 -2.75 22.64 -6.73
C MET A 303 -4.21 22.15 -6.85
N TYR A 304 -5.07 23.01 -7.32
CA TYR A 304 -6.50 22.75 -7.49
C TYR A 304 -7.05 23.29 -8.81
N ASP A 305 -6.21 23.91 -9.61
CA ASP A 305 -6.60 24.44 -10.92
C ASP A 305 -6.07 23.53 -12.02
N VAL A 306 -6.99 23.00 -12.81
CA VAL A 306 -6.72 22.12 -13.96
C VAL A 306 -5.78 22.76 -14.98
N LEU A 307 -5.90 24.06 -15.18
CA LEU A 307 -5.17 24.79 -16.21
C LEU A 307 -3.69 24.98 -15.88
N ASN A 308 -3.31 24.87 -14.62
CA ASN A 308 -1.94 25.06 -14.16
C ASN A 308 -1.15 23.74 -14.02
N LEU A 309 -1.78 22.59 -14.26
CA LEU A 309 -1.15 21.30 -14.09
C LEU A 309 -0.60 20.76 -15.41
N GLN A 310 0.68 20.92 -15.62
CA GLN A 310 1.37 20.27 -16.74
C GLN A 310 1.53 18.78 -16.49
N GLU A 311 1.70 18.36 -15.23
CA GLU A 311 1.85 16.96 -14.84
C GLU A 311 1.14 16.66 -13.51
N GLY A 312 0.69 15.43 -13.33
CA GLY A 312 0.07 14.95 -12.09
C GLY A 312 -1.39 15.35 -11.89
N TYR A 313 -2.02 15.98 -12.87
CA TYR A 313 -3.46 16.15 -12.91
C TYR A 313 -4.14 14.82 -13.24
N VAL A 314 -5.13 14.47 -12.44
CA VAL A 314 -5.96 13.28 -12.66
C VAL A 314 -7.43 13.70 -12.63
N SER A 315 -8.07 13.64 -13.80
CA SER A 315 -9.50 13.84 -13.93
C SER A 315 -10.25 12.65 -13.34
N HIS A 316 -11.43 12.89 -12.77
CA HIS A 316 -12.22 11.86 -12.12
C HIS A 316 -11.37 11.04 -11.13
N SER A 317 -10.49 11.75 -10.39
CA SER A 317 -9.57 11.14 -9.45
C SER A 317 -10.30 10.48 -8.29
N PHE A 318 -10.00 9.22 -8.07
CA PHE A 318 -10.61 8.43 -7.02
C PHE A 318 -9.51 7.82 -6.13
N ASN A 319 -9.76 7.74 -4.82
CA ASN A 319 -8.92 7.05 -3.88
C ASN A 319 -7.45 7.53 -3.85
N GLN A 320 -7.24 8.75 -3.42
CA GLN A 320 -5.95 9.41 -3.33
C GLN A 320 -5.07 8.82 -2.22
N PHE A 321 -3.78 8.72 -2.49
CA PHE A 321 -2.74 8.41 -1.50
C PHE A 321 -1.60 9.40 -1.59
N ILE A 322 -1.00 9.72 -0.45
CA ILE A 322 0.18 10.58 -0.34
C ILE A 322 1.16 10.00 0.67
N LYS A 323 2.44 10.00 0.34
CA LYS A 323 3.55 9.57 1.21
C LYS A 323 4.78 10.43 0.94
N THR A 324 5.75 10.38 1.84
CA THR A 324 7.04 11.03 1.68
C THR A 324 8.19 10.10 2.08
N ASP A 325 9.33 10.26 1.43
CA ASP A 325 10.61 9.66 1.82
C ASP A 325 11.53 10.66 2.56
N GLY A 326 11.00 11.84 2.92
CA GLY A 326 11.73 12.94 3.54
C GLY A 326 12.38 13.91 2.54
N THR A 327 12.52 13.52 1.28
CA THR A 327 13.07 14.34 0.19
C THR A 327 12.00 14.75 -0.80
N TYR A 328 11.16 13.80 -1.17
CA TYR A 328 10.08 13.98 -2.12
C TYR A 328 8.74 13.62 -1.52
N ILE A 329 7.70 14.15 -2.14
CA ILE A 329 6.31 13.80 -1.89
C ILE A 329 5.83 12.96 -3.06
N TYR A 330 5.20 11.83 -2.76
CA TYR A 330 4.66 10.91 -3.72
C TYR A 330 3.13 10.87 -3.61
N ARG A 331 2.44 11.01 -4.73
CA ARG A 331 0.99 10.89 -4.81
C ARG A 331 0.62 9.75 -5.73
N VAL A 332 -0.41 9.03 -5.34
CA VAL A 332 -1.01 7.98 -6.15
C VAL A 332 -2.48 8.28 -6.31
N ASP A 333 -2.92 8.24 -7.55
CA ASP A 333 -4.31 8.41 -7.96
C ASP A 333 -4.76 7.25 -8.83
N HIS A 334 -6.05 7.05 -8.89
CA HIS A 334 -6.70 6.13 -9.79
C HIS A 334 -7.69 6.89 -10.64
N SER A 335 -7.58 6.88 -11.91
CA SER A 335 -8.48 7.16 -13.02
C SER A 335 -7.76 7.79 -14.22
N GLU A 336 -8.30 8.85 -14.77
CA GLU A 336 -7.87 9.47 -16.01
C GLU A 336 -6.72 10.45 -15.77
N SER A 337 -5.50 10.01 -16.10
CA SER A 337 -4.31 10.87 -16.05
C SER A 337 -4.13 11.58 -17.38
N SER A 338 -3.97 12.89 -17.32
CA SER A 338 -3.60 13.70 -18.48
C SER A 338 -2.10 13.96 -18.47
N ASN A 339 -1.43 13.50 -19.51
CA ASN A 339 -0.02 13.77 -19.75
C ASN A 339 0.12 14.65 -20.99
N ILE A 340 0.98 15.66 -20.90
CA ILE A 340 1.38 16.44 -22.07
C ILE A 340 2.57 15.72 -22.71
N THR A 341 2.44 15.31 -23.96
CA THR A 341 3.55 14.75 -24.73
C THR A 341 4.56 15.85 -25.06
N SER A 342 5.78 15.45 -25.46
CA SER A 342 6.82 16.36 -25.97
C SER A 342 6.35 17.21 -27.16
N ASN A 343 5.25 16.85 -27.81
CA ASN A 343 4.64 17.58 -28.92
C ASN A 343 3.47 18.49 -28.49
N GLY A 344 3.21 18.62 -27.19
CA GLY A 344 2.12 19.43 -26.66
C GLY A 344 0.73 18.79 -26.81
N GLN A 345 0.63 17.51 -27.13
CA GLN A 345 -0.63 16.78 -27.16
C GLN A 345 -1.01 16.26 -25.78
N TYR A 346 -2.25 16.44 -25.39
CA TYR A 346 -2.81 15.77 -24.22
C TYR A 346 -3.09 14.31 -24.54
N LEU A 347 -2.47 13.41 -23.78
CA LEU A 347 -2.82 12.00 -23.80
C LEU A 347 -3.52 11.68 -22.49
N SER A 348 -4.76 11.29 -22.60
CA SER A 348 -5.52 10.77 -21.47
C SER A 348 -5.32 9.27 -21.35
N THR A 349 -5.03 8.80 -20.15
CA THR A 349 -4.83 7.37 -19.87
C THR A 349 -5.50 7.03 -18.55
N ASN A 350 -6.44 6.09 -18.60
CA ASN A 350 -7.01 5.52 -17.38
C ASN A 350 -6.03 4.54 -16.74
N GLY A 351 -5.80 4.71 -15.47
CA GLY A 351 -4.84 3.87 -14.77
C GLY A 351 -4.58 4.29 -13.33
N ILE A 352 -3.53 3.73 -12.79
CA ILE A 352 -2.93 4.19 -11.54
C ILE A 352 -1.82 5.16 -11.93
N THR A 353 -1.91 6.39 -11.43
CA THR A 353 -0.92 7.44 -11.67
C THR A 353 -0.08 7.62 -10.42
N LEU A 354 1.23 7.55 -10.56
CA LEU A 354 2.19 7.86 -9.51
C LEU A 354 2.95 9.12 -9.90
N THR A 355 2.84 10.17 -9.09
CA THR A 355 3.52 11.44 -9.30
C THR A 355 4.42 11.77 -8.14
N ARG A 356 5.62 12.28 -8.43
CA ARG A 356 6.61 12.71 -7.46
C ARG A 356 6.80 14.22 -7.54
N TYR A 357 6.76 14.89 -6.41
CA TYR A 357 6.93 16.32 -6.25
C TYR A 357 8.13 16.65 -5.37
N ASN A 358 8.71 17.82 -5.59
CA ASN A 358 9.64 18.38 -4.63
C ASN A 358 8.84 18.84 -3.40
N LYS A 359 9.34 18.58 -2.19
CA LYS A 359 8.73 19.01 -0.93
C LYS A 359 8.63 20.54 -0.78
N ASP A 360 9.47 21.30 -1.50
CA ASP A 360 9.49 22.76 -1.44
C ASP A 360 8.56 23.41 -2.47
N ASP A 361 8.09 22.64 -3.46
CA ASP A 361 7.15 23.08 -4.49
C ASP A 361 6.22 21.92 -4.87
N ALA A 362 5.07 21.85 -4.23
CA ALA A 362 4.08 20.79 -4.48
C ALA A 362 3.25 21.04 -5.76
N SER A 363 3.38 22.19 -6.40
CA SER A 363 2.70 22.52 -7.65
C SER A 363 3.43 21.99 -8.88
N THR A 364 4.75 21.68 -8.74
CA THR A 364 5.58 21.22 -9.85
C THR A 364 5.98 19.77 -9.67
N ALA A 365 5.51 18.89 -10.55
CA ALA A 365 5.90 17.49 -10.56
C ALA A 365 7.36 17.32 -11.02
N VAL A 366 8.12 16.50 -10.31
CA VAL A 366 9.48 16.08 -10.70
C VAL A 366 9.43 14.93 -11.69
N GLY A 367 8.35 14.14 -11.66
CA GLY A 367 8.11 13.06 -12.60
C GLY A 367 6.78 12.36 -12.32
N THR A 368 6.16 11.93 -13.41
CA THR A 368 4.89 11.19 -13.40
C THR A 368 5.04 9.91 -14.19
N CYS A 369 4.47 8.82 -13.70
CA CYS A 369 4.36 7.57 -14.44
C CYS A 369 2.99 6.92 -14.22
N ILE A 370 2.59 6.06 -15.15
CA ILE A 370 1.37 5.27 -15.07
C ILE A 370 1.77 3.79 -15.03
N PRO A 371 2.07 3.26 -13.82
CA PRO A 371 2.55 1.89 -13.67
C PRO A 371 1.51 0.84 -14.08
N VAL A 372 0.23 1.18 -14.01
CA VAL A 372 -0.87 0.29 -14.41
C VAL A 372 -1.85 1.07 -15.26
N LYS A 373 -2.18 0.54 -16.43
CA LYS A 373 -3.21 1.06 -17.34
C LYS A 373 -4.43 0.18 -17.30
N PHE A 374 -5.60 0.78 -17.33
CA PHE A 374 -6.88 0.08 -17.36
C PHE A 374 -7.66 0.40 -18.63
N ASP A 375 -8.41 -0.59 -19.11
CA ASP A 375 -9.40 -0.35 -20.15
C ASP A 375 -10.66 0.26 -19.53
N ILE A 376 -11.24 1.26 -20.18
CA ILE A 376 -12.51 1.83 -19.79
C ILE A 376 -13.62 0.87 -20.22
N ARG A 377 -14.53 0.53 -19.29
CA ARG A 377 -15.66 -0.37 -19.56
C ARG A 377 -16.95 0.38 -19.84
N ASP A 378 -17.26 1.39 -19.05
CA ASP A 378 -18.44 2.23 -19.19
C ASP A 378 -18.20 3.56 -18.46
N GLY A 379 -18.30 4.67 -19.19
CA GLY A 379 -17.95 5.98 -18.65
C GLY A 379 -16.53 5.96 -18.07
N ASN A 380 -16.37 6.33 -16.79
CA ASN A 380 -15.10 6.32 -16.08
C ASN A 380 -14.83 5.03 -15.28
N TYR A 381 -15.62 3.99 -15.52
CA TYR A 381 -15.52 2.73 -14.80
C TYR A 381 -14.38 1.86 -15.33
N THR A 382 -13.37 1.63 -14.52
CA THR A 382 -12.21 0.80 -14.85
C THR A 382 -12.29 -0.62 -14.29
N GLY A 383 -13.24 -0.90 -13.38
CA GLY A 383 -13.30 -2.15 -12.63
C GLY A 383 -12.16 -2.32 -11.62
N ALA A 384 -11.45 -1.26 -11.28
CA ALA A 384 -10.30 -1.31 -10.39
C ALA A 384 -10.46 -0.39 -9.18
N SER A 385 -9.73 -0.68 -8.11
CA SER A 385 -9.64 0.14 -6.90
C SER A 385 -8.28 -0.01 -6.25
N ILE A 386 -7.69 1.09 -5.77
CA ILE A 386 -6.42 1.07 -5.04
C ILE A 386 -6.70 0.69 -3.59
N GLY A 387 -5.98 -0.30 -3.07
CA GLY A 387 -6.07 -0.75 -1.69
C GLY A 387 -5.05 -0.12 -0.75
N GLY A 388 -3.90 0.32 -1.27
CA GLY A 388 -2.85 0.90 -0.45
C GLY A 388 -1.63 1.39 -1.23
N PHE A 389 -0.84 2.23 -0.55
CA PHE A 389 0.41 2.76 -1.07
C PHE A 389 1.44 2.85 0.06
N GLU A 390 2.63 2.28 -0.14
CA GLU A 390 3.75 2.34 0.80
C GLU A 390 5.06 2.64 0.09
N LEU A 391 5.97 3.28 0.83
CA LEU A 391 7.34 3.56 0.42
C LEU A 391 8.32 2.78 1.29
N GLY A 392 9.32 2.17 0.68
CA GLY A 392 10.38 1.48 1.43
C GLY A 392 11.54 1.08 0.55
N SER A 393 12.76 1.20 1.07
CA SER A 393 14.01 0.78 0.39
C SER A 393 14.15 1.30 -1.05
N GLY A 394 13.76 2.57 -1.28
CA GLY A 394 13.80 3.20 -2.61
C GLY A 394 12.76 2.65 -3.60
N LYS A 395 11.73 1.99 -3.12
CA LYS A 395 10.65 1.41 -3.92
C LYS A 395 9.29 1.95 -3.50
N CYS A 396 8.37 1.99 -4.46
CA CYS A 396 6.95 2.25 -4.24
C CYS A 396 6.19 0.92 -4.34
N LEU A 397 5.40 0.60 -3.33
CA LEU A 397 4.47 -0.52 -3.34
C LEU A 397 3.05 0.03 -3.45
N ILE A 398 2.35 -0.31 -4.52
CA ILE A 398 0.94 0.01 -4.72
C ILE A 398 0.17 -1.29 -4.78
N THR A 399 -0.83 -1.45 -3.92
CA THR A 399 -1.75 -2.58 -3.96
C THR A 399 -3.06 -2.15 -4.58
N TYR A 400 -3.60 -2.97 -5.47
CA TYR A 400 -4.88 -2.70 -6.12
C TYR A 400 -5.63 -4.00 -6.42
N ALA A 401 -6.93 -3.89 -6.55
CA ALA A 401 -7.79 -4.95 -7.06
C ALA A 401 -8.37 -4.52 -8.40
N GLN A 402 -8.50 -5.46 -9.32
CA GLN A 402 -9.10 -5.26 -10.63
C GLN A 402 -10.04 -6.42 -10.98
N ASP A 403 -11.24 -6.12 -11.40
CA ASP A 403 -12.12 -7.08 -12.01
C ASP A 403 -11.74 -7.24 -13.49
N ILE A 404 -11.15 -8.38 -13.83
CA ILE A 404 -10.67 -8.68 -15.18
C ILE A 404 -11.75 -9.38 -16.05
N SER A 405 -12.91 -9.70 -15.50
CA SER A 405 -13.98 -10.40 -16.22
C SER A 405 -15.26 -9.56 -16.25
N GLU A 406 -15.85 -9.45 -17.45
CA GLU A 406 -17.14 -8.78 -17.64
C GLU A 406 -18.30 -9.44 -16.89
N ASN A 407 -18.12 -10.67 -16.41
CA ASN A 407 -19.17 -11.53 -15.83
C ASN A 407 -18.99 -11.81 -14.33
N THR A 408 -17.89 -11.40 -13.71
CA THR A 408 -17.69 -11.61 -12.27
C THR A 408 -17.75 -10.28 -11.54
N LYS A 409 -18.75 -10.15 -10.67
CA LYS A 409 -18.68 -9.14 -9.61
C LYS A 409 -17.67 -9.68 -8.61
N CYS A 410 -16.47 -9.09 -8.54
CA CYS A 410 -15.57 -9.32 -7.42
C CYS A 410 -16.33 -8.99 -6.12
N ARG A 411 -16.47 -9.96 -5.26
CA ARG A 411 -17.08 -9.82 -3.94
C ARG A 411 -15.99 -9.88 -2.88
#